data_5561ca7b48c19bca875fc8398abcef95
#
_entry.id   5561ca7b48c19bca875fc8398abcef95
#
_cell.length_a   1.000
_cell.length_b   1.000
_cell.length_c   1.000
_cell.angle_alpha   90.00
_cell.angle_beta   90.00
_cell.angle_gamma   90.00
#
_symmetry.space_group_name_H-M   'P 1'
#
loop_
_entity.id
_entity.type
_entity.pdbx_description
1 polymer ?
#
loop_
_entity_poly.entity_id
_entity_poly.type
_entity_poly.pdbx_seq_one_letter_code
_entity_poly.pdbx_strand_id
1 'polypeptide(L)'
;MQNRKLIPIQTSSRDFYFDWLSLIKPFHRLTDSEMKVAAQFLSKRAELSKGIIDENILDRFLMSTEIKNEIKKAVEVTENNFQVVMTSLRSSGFIKNNKINKVFIPDYDGGKTFQLTFNFKINNGMLEGTTGPEGNPGGSEETGI
;
A
#
# COMPACT_ATOMS: atom_id res chain seq x y z
N MET A 1 21.42 -16.37 14.96
CA MET A 1 20.77 -17.13 13.91
C MET A 1 19.32 -16.74 13.76
N GLN A 2 18.88 -16.57 12.55
CA GLN A 2 17.51 -16.19 12.28
C GLN A 2 16.73 -17.36 11.73
N ASN A 3 15.52 -17.52 12.25
CA ASN A 3 14.61 -18.50 11.69
C ASN A 3 13.78 -17.84 10.60
N ARG A 4 13.83 -18.42 9.42
CA ARG A 4 13.07 -17.93 8.30
C ARG A 4 12.10 -18.98 7.83
N LYS A 5 10.89 -18.52 7.59
CA LYS A 5 9.92 -19.33 6.87
C LYS A 5 9.62 -18.63 5.56
N LEU A 6 9.74 -19.37 4.49
CA LEU A 6 9.40 -18.83 3.17
C LEU A 6 8.11 -19.49 2.72
N ILE A 7 7.13 -18.67 2.43
CA ILE A 7 5.85 -19.13 1.93
C ILE A 7 5.74 -18.63 0.50
N PRO A 8 5.93 -19.49 -0.49
CA PRO A 8 5.87 -19.06 -1.88
C PRO A 8 4.44 -18.76 -2.29
N ILE A 9 4.26 -17.65 -2.97
CA ILE A 9 2.98 -17.25 -3.53
C ILE A 9 3.17 -17.12 -5.03
N GLN A 10 2.46 -17.93 -5.79
CA GLN A 10 2.52 -17.89 -7.23
C GLN A 10 1.69 -16.72 -7.73
N THR A 11 2.28 -15.90 -8.58
CA THR A 11 1.57 -14.79 -9.19
C THR A 11 2.16 -14.55 -10.59
N SER A 12 1.57 -13.63 -11.32
CA SER A 12 2.05 -13.21 -12.63
C SER A 12 2.35 -11.71 -12.59
N SER A 13 3.07 -11.22 -13.58
CA SER A 13 3.31 -9.78 -13.68
C SER A 13 2.00 -9.01 -13.83
N ARG A 14 0.98 -9.64 -14.41
CA ARG A 14 -0.33 -9.04 -14.57
C ARG A 14 -1.07 -8.91 -13.24
N ASP A 15 -0.96 -9.92 -12.38
CA ASP A 15 -1.76 -10.01 -11.15
C ASP A 15 -1.00 -9.56 -9.92
N PHE A 16 0.28 -9.24 -10.06
CA PHE A 16 1.13 -8.98 -8.91
C PHE A 16 0.59 -7.90 -7.99
N TYR A 17 0.14 -6.77 -8.54
CA TYR A 17 -0.29 -5.65 -7.69
C TYR A 17 -1.59 -5.95 -6.97
N PHE A 18 -2.49 -6.71 -7.59
CA PHE A 18 -3.70 -7.15 -6.90
C PHE A 18 -3.35 -8.11 -5.77
N ASP A 19 -2.45 -9.06 -6.04
CA ASP A 19 -2.02 -10.02 -5.00
C ASP A 19 -1.27 -9.34 -3.88
N TRP A 20 -0.45 -8.33 -4.22
CA TRP A 20 0.23 -7.51 -3.22
C TRP A 20 -0.80 -6.84 -2.29
N LEU A 21 -1.81 -6.19 -2.87
CA LEU A 21 -2.84 -5.50 -2.08
C LEU A 21 -3.65 -6.50 -1.25
N SER A 22 -3.92 -7.67 -1.79
CA SER A 22 -4.63 -8.72 -1.04
C SER A 22 -3.85 -9.15 0.18
N LEU A 23 -2.53 -9.23 0.06
CA LEU A 23 -1.67 -9.64 1.17
C LEU A 23 -1.63 -8.60 2.28
N ILE A 24 -1.67 -7.31 1.93
CA ILE A 24 -1.62 -6.24 2.93
C ILE A 24 -2.99 -5.64 3.21
N LYS A 25 -4.05 -6.38 2.90
CA LYS A 25 -5.44 -5.90 3.07
C LYS A 25 -5.74 -5.38 4.48
N PRO A 26 -5.23 -5.97 5.57
CA PRO A 26 -5.50 -5.42 6.91
C PRO A 26 -5.10 -3.95 7.08
N PHE A 27 -4.18 -3.45 6.27
CA PHE A 27 -3.69 -2.09 6.40
C PHE A 27 -4.52 -1.07 5.61
N HIS A 28 -5.24 -1.48 4.56
CA HIS A 28 -6.04 -0.56 3.76
C HIS A 28 -7.53 -0.90 3.77
N ARG A 29 -7.89 -2.15 4.03
CA ARG A 29 -9.28 -2.63 4.14
C ARG A 29 -10.15 -2.36 2.91
N LEU A 30 -9.54 -2.32 1.75
CA LEU A 30 -10.29 -2.13 0.50
C LEU A 30 -11.01 -3.43 0.12
N THR A 31 -12.14 -3.29 -0.55
CA THR A 31 -12.84 -4.44 -1.11
C THR A 31 -12.13 -4.94 -2.35
N ASP A 32 -12.53 -6.10 -2.86
CA ASP A 32 -11.92 -6.66 -4.06
C ASP A 32 -12.06 -5.73 -5.26
N SER A 33 -13.23 -5.13 -5.46
CA SER A 33 -13.42 -4.21 -6.58
C SER A 33 -12.61 -2.94 -6.42
N GLU A 34 -12.46 -2.45 -5.19
CA GLU A 34 -11.60 -1.30 -4.91
C GLU A 34 -10.14 -1.64 -5.13
N MET A 35 -9.72 -2.85 -4.74
CA MET A 35 -8.35 -3.29 -4.97
C MET A 35 -8.03 -3.43 -6.45
N LYS A 36 -9.00 -3.79 -7.29
CA LYS A 36 -8.77 -3.84 -8.74
C LYS A 36 -8.39 -2.48 -9.29
N VAL A 37 -9.06 -1.44 -8.86
CA VAL A 37 -8.75 -0.07 -9.28
C VAL A 37 -7.39 0.35 -8.70
N ALA A 38 -7.17 0.09 -7.41
CA ALA A 38 -5.91 0.43 -6.76
C ALA A 38 -4.73 -0.27 -7.43
N ALA A 39 -4.90 -1.54 -7.80
CA ALA A 39 -3.85 -2.30 -8.49
C ALA A 39 -3.52 -1.69 -9.85
N GLN A 40 -4.52 -1.16 -10.55
CA GLN A 40 -4.28 -0.47 -11.82
C GLN A 40 -3.47 0.80 -11.63
N PHE A 41 -3.75 1.56 -10.56
CA PHE A 41 -2.93 2.73 -10.25
C PHE A 41 -1.48 2.34 -9.98
N LEU A 42 -1.26 1.27 -9.22
CA LEU A 42 0.11 0.81 -8.94
C LEU A 42 0.82 0.34 -10.21
N SER A 43 0.10 -0.38 -11.06
CA SER A 43 0.65 -0.87 -12.33
C SER A 43 1.01 0.30 -13.26
N LYS A 44 0.11 1.28 -13.37
CA LYS A 44 0.36 2.48 -14.19
C LYS A 44 1.54 3.27 -13.65
N ARG A 45 1.63 3.39 -12.34
CA ARG A 45 2.75 4.10 -11.71
C ARG A 45 4.07 3.43 -12.06
N ALA A 46 4.12 2.11 -11.96
CA ALA A 46 5.33 1.37 -12.29
C ALA A 46 5.72 1.55 -13.77
N GLU A 47 4.73 1.51 -14.64
CA GLU A 47 4.95 1.70 -16.07
C GLU A 47 5.47 3.10 -16.37
N LEU A 48 4.82 4.12 -15.84
CA LEU A 48 5.19 5.51 -16.10
C LEU A 48 6.53 5.89 -15.46
N SER A 49 6.91 5.24 -14.37
CA SER A 49 8.17 5.54 -13.70
C SER A 49 9.38 5.20 -14.55
N LYS A 50 9.21 4.37 -15.57
CA LYS A 50 10.31 4.06 -16.49
C LYS A 50 10.69 5.26 -17.36
N GLY A 51 9.74 6.16 -17.61
CA GLY A 51 9.98 7.34 -18.45
C GLY A 51 9.95 8.65 -17.70
N ILE A 52 9.31 8.70 -16.54
CA ILE A 52 9.18 9.93 -15.76
C ILE A 52 10.01 9.78 -14.49
N ILE A 53 11.15 10.46 -14.44
CA ILE A 53 12.09 10.35 -13.34
C ILE A 53 11.66 11.20 -12.15
N ASP A 54 11.12 12.40 -12.42
CA ASP A 54 10.69 13.30 -11.33
C ASP A 54 9.42 12.75 -10.66
N GLU A 55 9.55 12.43 -9.39
CA GLU A 55 8.49 11.79 -8.64
C GLU A 55 7.25 12.68 -8.51
N ASN A 56 7.42 13.98 -8.39
CA ASN A 56 6.29 14.90 -8.29
C ASN A 56 5.50 14.96 -9.58
N ILE A 57 6.20 14.94 -10.70
CA ILE A 57 5.54 14.92 -12.02
C ILE A 57 4.82 13.59 -12.20
N LEU A 58 5.45 12.49 -11.82
CA LEU A 58 4.86 11.17 -11.90
C LEU A 58 3.55 11.10 -11.09
N ASP A 59 3.59 11.58 -9.85
CA ASP A 59 2.43 11.55 -8.96
C ASP A 59 1.28 12.38 -9.52
N ARG A 60 1.56 13.54 -10.11
CA ARG A 60 0.52 14.38 -10.69
C ARG A 60 -0.06 13.77 -11.96
N PHE A 61 0.81 13.23 -12.81
CA PHE A 61 0.33 12.64 -14.07
C PHE A 61 -0.53 11.42 -13.80
N LEU A 62 -0.20 10.65 -12.77
CA LEU A 62 -0.95 9.48 -12.39
C LEU A 62 -2.40 9.82 -12.01
N MET A 63 -2.63 11.01 -11.48
CA MET A 63 -3.97 11.48 -11.10
C MET A 63 -4.67 12.25 -12.20
N SER A 64 -4.09 12.27 -13.40
CA SER A 64 -4.70 12.97 -14.52
C SER A 64 -5.98 12.28 -15.01
N THR A 65 -6.83 13.04 -15.68
CA THR A 65 -8.05 12.49 -16.26
C THR A 65 -7.74 11.40 -17.29
N GLU A 66 -6.66 11.56 -18.04
CA GLU A 66 -6.26 10.56 -19.03
C GLU A 66 -5.99 9.20 -18.40
N ILE A 67 -5.19 9.18 -17.35
CA ILE A 67 -4.86 7.93 -16.66
C ILE A 67 -6.10 7.34 -16.00
N LYS A 68 -6.92 8.17 -15.37
CA LYS A 68 -8.16 7.70 -14.75
C LYS A 68 -9.10 7.08 -15.80
N ASN A 69 -9.17 7.65 -16.99
CA ASN A 69 -9.99 7.08 -18.06
C ASN A 69 -9.46 5.73 -18.52
N GLU A 70 -8.15 5.59 -18.61
CA GLU A 70 -7.55 4.29 -18.98
C GLU A 70 -7.85 3.24 -17.91
N ILE A 71 -7.78 3.62 -16.64
CA ILE A 71 -8.07 2.71 -15.54
C ILE A 71 -9.54 2.30 -15.56
N LYS A 72 -10.46 3.25 -15.77
CA LYS A 72 -11.89 2.93 -15.87
C LYS A 72 -12.15 1.91 -16.95
N LYS A 73 -11.52 2.05 -18.11
CA LYS A 73 -11.67 1.09 -19.20
C LYS A 73 -11.11 -0.28 -18.80
N ALA A 74 -9.95 -0.29 -18.17
CA ALA A 74 -9.29 -1.55 -17.81
C ALA A 74 -10.11 -2.37 -16.83
N VAL A 75 -10.77 -1.71 -15.88
CA VAL A 75 -11.57 -2.41 -14.86
C VAL A 75 -13.06 -2.46 -15.24
N GLU A 76 -13.45 -1.85 -16.37
CA GLU A 76 -14.81 -1.91 -16.91
C GLU A 76 -15.86 -1.44 -15.92
N VAL A 77 -15.66 -0.28 -15.32
CA VAL A 77 -16.61 0.31 -14.39
C VAL A 77 -17.22 1.57 -14.99
N THR A 78 -18.43 1.90 -14.54
CA THR A 78 -19.08 3.14 -14.95
C THR A 78 -18.43 4.33 -14.25
N GLU A 79 -18.71 5.53 -14.77
CA GLU A 79 -18.19 6.75 -14.18
C GLU A 79 -18.63 6.88 -12.71
N ASN A 80 -19.91 6.62 -12.42
CA ASN A 80 -20.42 6.75 -11.06
C ASN A 80 -19.74 5.77 -10.12
N ASN A 81 -19.59 4.52 -10.53
CA ASN A 81 -18.93 3.52 -9.71
C ASN A 81 -17.46 3.86 -9.50
N PHE A 82 -16.80 4.38 -10.53
CA PHE A 82 -15.41 4.81 -10.40
C PHE A 82 -15.26 5.92 -9.35
N GLN A 83 -16.18 6.90 -9.35
CA GLN A 83 -16.12 7.98 -8.36
C GLN A 83 -16.35 7.44 -6.93
N VAL A 84 -17.23 6.47 -6.77
CA VAL A 84 -17.43 5.82 -5.47
C VAL A 84 -16.14 5.12 -5.02
N VAL A 85 -15.50 4.40 -5.92
CA VAL A 85 -14.23 3.73 -5.60
C VAL A 85 -13.17 4.76 -5.25
N MET A 86 -13.06 5.84 -6.01
CA MET A 86 -12.07 6.89 -5.72
C MET A 86 -12.26 7.48 -4.33
N THR A 87 -13.52 7.67 -3.92
CA THR A 87 -13.83 8.12 -2.56
C THR A 87 -13.30 7.13 -1.52
N SER A 88 -13.52 5.84 -1.76
CA SER A 88 -13.01 4.78 -0.86
C SER A 88 -11.49 4.76 -0.82
N LEU A 89 -10.84 4.93 -1.96
CA LEU A 89 -9.37 4.95 -2.00
C LEU A 89 -8.82 6.12 -1.18
N ARG A 90 -9.50 7.25 -1.19
CA ARG A 90 -9.10 8.40 -0.36
C ARG A 90 -9.38 8.15 1.11
N SER A 91 -10.55 7.61 1.43
CA SER A 91 -10.94 7.34 2.82
C SER A 91 -10.04 6.30 3.48
N SER A 92 -9.58 5.33 2.71
CA SER A 92 -8.72 4.26 3.22
C SER A 92 -7.27 4.70 3.43
N GLY A 93 -6.91 5.85 2.88
CA GLY A 93 -5.52 6.32 2.91
C GLY A 93 -4.66 5.80 1.78
N PHE A 94 -5.23 5.04 0.85
CA PHE A 94 -4.47 4.59 -0.33
C PHE A 94 -4.08 5.80 -1.19
N ILE A 95 -5.02 6.74 -1.36
CA ILE A 95 -4.71 8.03 -1.99
C ILE A 95 -4.72 9.07 -0.89
N LYS A 96 -3.60 9.79 -0.75
CA LYS A 96 -3.42 10.78 0.29
C LYS A 96 -2.75 12.00 -0.33
N ASN A 97 -3.32 13.18 -0.11
CA ASN A 97 -2.81 14.43 -0.70
C ASN A 97 -2.75 14.33 -2.22
N ASN A 98 -3.78 13.74 -2.81
CA ASN A 98 -3.94 13.58 -4.26
C ASN A 98 -2.80 12.80 -4.92
N LYS A 99 -2.24 11.84 -4.21
CA LYS A 99 -1.22 10.93 -4.76
C LYS A 99 -1.28 9.59 -4.03
N ILE A 100 -0.68 8.58 -4.63
CA ILE A 100 -0.64 7.26 -4.01
C ILE A 100 0.22 7.34 -2.75
N ASN A 101 -0.30 6.83 -1.65
CA ASN A 101 0.44 6.74 -0.41
C ASN A 101 1.59 5.74 -0.57
N LYS A 102 2.80 6.19 -0.35
CA LYS A 102 4.00 5.37 -0.60
C LYS A 102 4.06 4.11 0.23
N VAL A 103 3.40 4.10 1.37
CA VAL A 103 3.35 2.91 2.24
C VAL A 103 2.72 1.72 1.52
N PHE A 104 1.86 1.97 0.51
CA PHE A 104 1.21 0.90 -0.24
C PHE A 104 1.89 0.57 -1.56
N ILE A 105 3.01 1.24 -1.86
CA ILE A 105 3.74 0.97 -3.10
C ILE A 105 4.83 -0.06 -2.81
N PRO A 106 4.77 -1.26 -3.43
CA PRO A 106 5.80 -2.25 -3.18
C PRO A 106 7.11 -1.84 -3.85
N ASP A 107 8.20 -2.14 -3.18
CA ASP A 107 9.53 -1.91 -3.73
C ASP A 107 9.88 -3.08 -4.65
N TYR A 108 9.20 -3.15 -5.77
CA TYR A 108 9.33 -4.23 -6.73
C TYR A 108 9.91 -3.66 -8.03
N ASP A 109 11.02 -4.24 -8.46
CA ASP A 109 11.79 -3.75 -9.60
C ASP A 109 11.39 -4.36 -10.93
N GLY A 110 10.34 -5.16 -10.96
CA GLY A 110 9.91 -5.84 -12.18
C GLY A 110 10.62 -7.17 -12.43
N GLY A 111 11.39 -7.64 -11.48
CA GLY A 111 12.11 -8.90 -11.61
C GLY A 111 11.23 -10.12 -11.42
N LYS A 112 11.88 -11.26 -11.28
CA LYS A 112 11.18 -12.54 -11.20
C LYS A 112 10.70 -12.87 -9.79
N THR A 113 11.27 -12.25 -8.78
CA THR A 113 10.91 -12.52 -7.40
C THR A 113 10.77 -11.23 -6.62
N PHE A 114 9.90 -11.26 -5.63
CA PHE A 114 9.70 -10.17 -4.70
C PHE A 114 9.49 -10.78 -3.31
N GLN A 115 10.16 -10.23 -2.31
CA GLN A 115 10.01 -10.70 -0.94
C GLN A 115 9.52 -9.58 -0.05
N LEU A 116 8.53 -9.90 0.79
CA LEU A 116 8.03 -9.00 1.81
C LEU A 116 8.33 -9.64 3.16
N THR A 117 8.89 -8.86 4.06
CA THR A 117 9.26 -9.33 5.38
C THR A 117 8.37 -8.70 6.45
N PHE A 118 7.73 -9.53 7.24
CA PHE A 118 7.00 -9.08 8.42
C PHE A 118 7.85 -9.38 9.64
N ASN A 119 8.02 -8.37 10.47
CA ASN A 119 8.80 -8.53 11.71
C ASN A 119 7.87 -8.34 12.90
N PHE A 120 7.54 -9.45 13.56
CA PHE A 120 6.71 -9.41 14.75
C PHE A 120 7.57 -9.07 15.95
N LYS A 121 7.29 -7.96 16.57
CA LYS A 121 7.91 -7.58 17.82
C LYS A 121 6.99 -7.99 18.95
N ILE A 122 7.41 -8.96 19.74
CA ILE A 122 6.58 -9.49 20.80
C ILE A 122 6.95 -8.79 22.11
N ASN A 123 5.99 -8.06 22.63
CA ASN A 123 6.20 -7.30 23.85
C ASN A 123 5.53 -8.01 25.03
N ASN A 124 6.31 -8.77 25.78
CA ASN A 124 5.78 -9.45 26.95
C ASN A 124 5.82 -8.60 28.19
N GLY A 125 6.42 -7.50 28.06
CA GLY A 125 6.62 -6.81 29.25
C GLY A 125 5.63 -5.90 29.65
N MET A 126 4.58 -6.02 29.16
CA MET A 126 3.71 -5.19 29.55
C MET A 126 3.93 -4.94 30.77
N LEU A 127 4.43 -5.67 31.05
CA LEU A 127 4.78 -5.63 32.07
C LEU A 127 5.79 -4.75 32.29
N GLU A 128 6.39 -4.50 31.68
CA GLU A 128 7.42 -3.74 31.91
C GLU A 128 7.24 -2.54 32.01
N GLY A 129 6.80 -2.41 32.23
CA GLY A 129 6.70 -1.24 32.42
C GLY A 129 6.46 -0.51 32.52
N THR A 130 6.31 -0.83 32.75
CA THR A 130 6.11 -0.12 32.75
C THR A 130 6.28 0.56 32.96
N THR A 131 6.85 0.34 33.45
CA THR A 131 7.23 1.01 33.56
C THR A 131 7.40 1.76 33.64
N GLY A 132 7.68 1.79 34.00
CA GLY A 132 8.19 2.51 34.09
C GLY A 132 8.07 3.29 34.29
N PRO A 133 8.21 3.53 34.68
CA PRO A 133 8.25 4.45 34.76
C PRO A 133 8.11 5.12 34.60
N GLU A 134 8.29 5.17 34.70
CA GLU A 134 8.35 5.78 34.23
C GLU A 134 8.02 6.29 34.02
N GLY A 135 8.19 6.26 34.59
CA GLY A 135 8.24 6.85 34.23
C GLY A 135 7.72 7.26 34.28
N ASN A 136 7.70 7.56 34.97
CA ASN A 136 7.41 8.23 34.84
C ASN A 136 6.94 8.76 34.59
N PRO A 137 7.11 8.73 34.84
CA PRO A 137 6.71 9.45 34.61
C PRO A 137 6.51 9.96 33.97
N GLY A 138 6.83 10.09 34.14
CA GLY A 138 6.88 10.69 33.40
C GLY A 138 6.76 10.67 32.40
N GLY A 139 6.84 10.51 32.64
CA GLY A 139 6.99 10.59 31.64
C GLY A 139 6.63 10.23 30.70
N SER A 140 6.79 10.17 31.01
CA SER A 140 6.56 10.05 30.08
C SER A 140 6.12 9.63 29.20
N GLU A 141 6.28 9.45 29.50
CA GLU A 141 5.96 9.16 28.72
C GLU A 141 5.61 8.78 27.78
N GLU A 142 5.72 8.60 28.01
CA GLU A 142 5.44 8.22 27.12
C GLU A 142 5.22 7.71 26.16
N THR A 143 5.35 7.39 26.31
CA THR A 143 5.17 6.87 25.38
C THR A 143 4.89 6.18 24.55
N GLY A 144 4.99 5.78 24.49
CA GLY A 144 4.78 5.31 23.64
C GLY A 144 4.52 4.39 22.98
N ILE A 145 4.28 3.81 22.65
CA ILE A 145 3.96 3.02 21.89
C ILE A 145 3.76 2.72 21.06
#